data_4f035bb118b4bb553a2b479c0ed86786
#
_entry.id   4f035bb118b4bb553a2b479c0ed86786
#
_cell.length_a   1.000
_cell.length_b   1.000
_cell.length_c   1.000
_cell.angle_alpha   90.00
_cell.angle_beta   90.00
_cell.angle_gamma   90.00
#
_symmetry.space_group_name_H-M   'P 1'
#
loop_
_entity.id
_entity.type
_entity.pdbx_description
1 polymer ?
#
loop_
_entity_poly.entity_id
_entity_poly.type
_entity_poly.pdbx_seq_one_letter_code
_entity_poly.pdbx_strand_id
1 'polypeptide(L)'
;NIITDDLSGCAFIGEVSLGGSLVFTGGIISMAIEAKKCGIKRLFLPAENAKEASVVEGLSVYGISHISDLINHFAGKKRISPEPPYVPSAEMFETEDLSDVKGQALARHALEVAAAGFHNVLLIGPPGTGKSMIAKRIPSILPPMTFDESIETTGIHSIAGMLDREKPIVTVRPFRSVSHTASAVGLIGGGSIPRPGEISLAHNGVLFLDELPEFDRRTLETLRQPLEDGVITISRAQGSVSYPCDIMLVAAMNPCPCGNFGNPKGKCTCSQNMIQNYLGKISRPVLDRIDLSLIHISEPTRHLRI
;
A
#
# COMPACT_ATOMS: atom_id res chain seq x y z
N ASN A 1 39.92 27.83 3.15
CA ASN A 1 39.30 26.51 2.97
C ASN A 1 38.79 26.02 4.32
N ILE A 2 37.46 25.92 4.46
CA ILE A 2 36.77 25.46 5.70
C ILE A 2 36.67 23.94 5.70
N ILE A 3 36.63 23.30 4.53
CA ILE A 3 36.50 21.86 4.33
C ILE A 3 37.88 21.27 4.02
N THR A 4 38.27 20.28 4.81
CA THR A 4 39.56 19.58 4.74
C THR A 4 39.45 18.14 4.24
N ASP A 5 38.24 17.54 4.36
CA ASP A 5 37.97 16.17 3.94
C ASP A 5 37.65 16.06 2.44
N ASP A 6 37.96 14.90 1.86
CA ASP A 6 37.58 14.54 0.49
C ASP A 6 36.07 14.30 0.41
N LEU A 7 35.38 15.02 -0.48
CA LEU A 7 33.93 14.88 -0.71
C LEU A 7 33.61 13.84 -1.79
N SER A 8 34.64 13.21 -2.40
CA SER A 8 34.39 12.15 -3.36
C SER A 8 33.60 10.99 -2.74
N GLY A 9 32.61 10.48 -3.45
CA GLY A 9 31.72 9.44 -2.93
C GLY A 9 30.77 9.90 -1.82
N CYS A 10 30.57 11.22 -1.64
CA CYS A 10 29.53 11.78 -0.78
C CYS A 10 28.33 12.25 -1.62
N ALA A 11 27.12 12.08 -1.07
CA ALA A 11 25.92 12.75 -1.54
C ALA A 11 25.24 13.50 -0.38
N PHE A 12 24.54 14.58 -0.72
CA PHE A 12 23.85 15.44 0.23
C PHE A 12 22.40 15.60 -0.23
N ILE A 13 21.45 15.26 0.62
CA ILE A 13 20.02 15.34 0.34
C ILE A 13 19.34 16.06 1.49
N GLY A 14 18.46 17.02 1.19
CA GLY A 14 17.64 17.69 2.20
C GLY A 14 17.35 19.14 1.84
N GLU A 15 16.38 19.70 2.51
CA GLU A 15 16.02 21.10 2.45
C GLU A 15 16.59 21.83 3.67
N VAL A 16 17.13 23.03 3.46
CA VAL A 16 17.67 23.85 4.54
C VAL A 16 16.74 25.02 4.81
N SER A 17 16.25 25.12 6.03
CA SER A 17 15.43 26.26 6.47
C SER A 17 16.27 27.55 6.54
N LEU A 18 15.61 28.71 6.59
CA LEU A 18 16.30 30.00 6.76
C LEU A 18 17.16 30.07 8.03
N GLY A 19 16.80 29.31 9.07
CA GLY A 19 17.58 29.19 10.31
C GLY A 19 18.75 28.22 10.22
N GLY A 20 18.93 27.50 9.11
CA GLY A 20 20.01 26.53 8.93
C GLY A 20 19.69 25.10 9.39
N SER A 21 18.47 24.83 9.89
CA SER A 21 18.02 23.47 10.23
C SER A 21 17.65 22.69 8.97
N LEU A 22 17.98 21.40 8.93
CA LEU A 22 17.54 20.51 7.87
C LEU A 22 16.12 20.03 8.15
N VAL A 23 15.31 19.97 7.09
CA VAL A 23 13.88 19.62 7.14
C VAL A 23 13.68 18.22 6.58
N PHE A 24 12.75 17.47 7.17
CA PHE A 24 12.33 16.15 6.68
C PHE A 24 12.00 16.19 5.18
N THR A 25 12.48 15.20 4.44
CA THR A 25 12.28 15.06 3.01
C THR A 25 11.63 13.70 2.71
N GLY A 26 10.54 13.67 1.93
CA GLY A 26 9.90 12.41 1.51
C GLY A 26 10.68 11.70 0.42
N GLY A 27 10.57 10.35 0.35
CA GLY A 27 11.18 9.54 -0.70
C GLY A 27 12.67 9.25 -0.51
N ILE A 28 13.19 9.43 0.68
CA ILE A 28 14.62 9.27 1.00
C ILE A 28 15.13 7.87 0.71
N ILE A 29 14.33 6.82 0.97
CA ILE A 29 14.79 5.45 0.71
C ILE A 29 15.08 5.23 -0.78
N SER A 30 14.23 5.75 -1.66
CA SER A 30 14.44 5.66 -3.13
C SER A 30 15.70 6.42 -3.57
N MET A 31 15.95 7.61 -2.98
CA MET A 31 17.15 8.40 -3.24
C MET A 31 18.41 7.71 -2.71
N ALA A 32 18.33 7.06 -1.54
CA ALA A 32 19.44 6.31 -0.95
C ALA A 32 19.81 5.08 -1.79
N ILE A 33 18.81 4.36 -2.31
CA ILE A 33 19.02 3.22 -3.21
C ILE A 33 19.73 3.70 -4.48
N GLU A 34 19.27 4.80 -5.09
CA GLU A 34 19.87 5.32 -6.30
C GLU A 34 21.29 5.86 -6.04
N ALA A 35 21.53 6.55 -4.93
CA ALA A 35 22.85 6.97 -4.52
C ALA A 35 23.82 5.77 -4.41
N LYS A 36 23.39 4.67 -3.81
CA LYS A 36 24.19 3.43 -3.75
C LYS A 36 24.50 2.87 -5.13
N LYS A 37 23.53 2.82 -6.06
CA LYS A 37 23.75 2.38 -7.46
C LYS A 37 24.75 3.27 -8.18
N CYS A 38 24.75 4.57 -7.90
CA CYS A 38 25.72 5.53 -8.43
C CYS A 38 27.12 5.45 -7.77
N GLY A 39 27.35 4.49 -6.87
CA GLY A 39 28.63 4.28 -6.20
C GLY A 39 28.93 5.24 -5.05
N ILE A 40 27.92 5.97 -4.56
CA ILE A 40 28.03 6.80 -3.37
C ILE A 40 28.22 5.90 -2.14
N LYS A 41 29.14 6.28 -1.25
CA LYS A 41 29.46 5.55 -0.02
C LYS A 41 28.97 6.25 1.23
N ARG A 42 28.90 7.59 1.20
CA ARG A 42 28.50 8.42 2.34
C ARG A 42 27.34 9.30 1.95
N LEU A 43 26.22 9.18 2.66
CA LEU A 43 24.99 9.95 2.42
C LEU A 43 24.69 10.83 3.63
N PHE A 44 24.62 12.14 3.41
CA PHE A 44 24.28 13.15 4.40
C PHE A 44 22.86 13.65 4.15
N LEU A 45 21.99 13.59 5.18
CA LEU A 45 20.58 13.89 5.05
C LEU A 45 19.98 14.36 6.38
N PRO A 46 18.72 14.85 6.41
CA PRO A 46 18.09 15.27 7.66
C PRO A 46 18.08 14.13 8.70
N ALA A 47 18.36 14.47 9.96
CA ALA A 47 18.43 13.48 11.04
C ALA A 47 17.13 12.67 11.18
N GLU A 48 15.97 13.29 10.90
CA GLU A 48 14.67 12.62 10.92
C GLU A 48 14.52 11.51 9.87
N ASN A 49 15.32 11.56 8.78
CA ASN A 49 15.32 10.56 7.72
C ASN A 49 16.42 9.51 7.87
N ALA A 50 17.32 9.65 8.86
CA ALA A 50 18.51 8.80 8.97
C ALA A 50 18.16 7.32 9.12
N LYS A 51 17.18 6.99 9.96
CA LYS A 51 16.68 5.63 10.14
C LYS A 51 16.14 5.03 8.83
N GLU A 52 15.37 5.79 8.05
CA GLU A 52 14.81 5.36 6.75
C GLU A 52 15.93 5.01 5.77
N ALA A 53 16.93 5.87 5.63
CA ALA A 53 18.05 5.62 4.72
C ALA A 53 18.97 4.50 5.19
N SER A 54 19.08 4.25 6.52
CA SER A 54 19.95 3.23 7.09
C SER A 54 19.49 1.79 6.81
N VAL A 55 18.31 1.60 6.27
CA VAL A 55 17.81 0.32 5.74
C VAL A 55 18.62 -0.14 4.52
N VAL A 56 19.22 0.81 3.77
CA VAL A 56 19.99 0.50 2.56
C VAL A 56 21.39 0.03 2.94
N GLU A 57 21.61 -1.27 2.94
CA GLU A 57 22.89 -1.87 3.26
C GLU A 57 24.04 -1.36 2.38
N GLY A 58 25.23 -1.20 2.98
CA GLY A 58 26.45 -0.78 2.26
C GLY A 58 26.55 0.73 1.98
N LEU A 59 25.62 1.53 2.52
CA LEU A 59 25.64 2.98 2.50
C LEU A 59 25.86 3.53 3.92
N SER A 60 26.88 4.35 4.14
CA SER A 60 27.08 5.03 5.43
C SER A 60 26.21 6.29 5.47
N VAL A 61 25.18 6.26 6.32
CA VAL A 61 24.18 7.34 6.45
C VAL A 61 24.54 8.25 7.63
N TYR A 62 24.49 9.56 7.41
CA TYR A 62 24.80 10.57 8.42
C TYR A 62 23.61 11.51 8.60
N GLY A 63 22.94 11.43 9.75
CA GLY A 63 21.84 12.32 10.11
C GLY A 63 22.33 13.70 10.55
N ILE A 64 21.84 14.76 9.91
CA ILE A 64 22.21 16.15 10.12
C ILE A 64 20.99 16.93 10.61
N SER A 65 21.11 17.61 11.75
CA SER A 65 20.03 18.47 12.25
C SER A 65 20.18 19.92 11.79
N HIS A 66 21.44 20.40 11.67
CA HIS A 66 21.73 21.77 11.28
C HIS A 66 22.95 21.85 10.35
N ILE A 67 22.95 22.77 9.41
CA ILE A 67 24.05 22.93 8.45
C ILE A 67 25.41 23.16 9.12
N SER A 68 25.47 23.78 10.30
CA SER A 68 26.67 23.94 11.07
C SER A 68 27.31 22.62 11.54
N ASP A 69 26.49 21.59 11.77
CA ASP A 69 26.98 20.26 12.14
C ASP A 69 27.74 19.63 10.97
N LEU A 70 27.22 19.79 9.75
CA LEU A 70 27.87 19.34 8.53
C LEU A 70 29.23 20.06 8.31
N ILE A 71 29.24 21.40 8.49
CA ILE A 71 30.48 22.20 8.38
C ILE A 71 31.50 21.75 9.42
N ASN A 72 31.08 21.55 10.67
CA ASN A 72 31.97 21.11 11.75
C ASN A 72 32.50 19.69 11.52
N HIS A 73 31.69 18.80 10.93
CA HIS A 73 32.09 17.45 10.56
C HIS A 73 33.26 17.49 9.55
N PHE A 74 33.08 18.21 8.45
CA PHE A 74 34.10 18.31 7.39
C PHE A 74 35.30 19.22 7.75
N ALA A 75 35.15 20.11 8.74
CA ALA A 75 36.25 20.87 9.29
C ALA A 75 37.05 20.08 10.35
N GLY A 76 36.64 18.83 10.65
CA GLY A 76 37.31 18.00 11.66
C GLY A 76 37.08 18.44 13.12
N LYS A 77 36.19 19.43 13.34
CA LYS A 77 35.93 19.96 14.71
C LYS A 77 35.02 19.04 15.54
N LYS A 78 33.96 18.49 14.90
CA LYS A 78 33.00 17.57 15.54
C LYS A 78 32.56 16.55 14.48
N ARG A 79 33.08 15.34 14.61
CA ARG A 79 32.65 14.26 13.67
C ARG A 79 31.28 13.71 14.09
N ILE A 80 30.42 13.50 13.09
CA ILE A 80 29.13 12.83 13.24
C ILE A 80 29.36 11.35 13.00
N SER A 81 28.82 10.49 13.85
CA SER A 81 28.84 9.04 13.64
C SER A 81 27.77 8.65 12.60
N PRO A 82 28.03 7.64 11.78
CA PRO A 82 27.02 7.11 10.88
C PRO A 82 25.88 6.47 11.70
N GLU A 83 24.67 6.57 11.17
CA GLU A 83 23.50 5.87 11.71
C GLU A 83 23.75 4.35 11.62
N PRO A 84 23.47 3.58 12.69
CA PRO A 84 23.59 2.14 12.63
C PRO A 84 22.59 1.56 11.61
N PRO A 85 22.94 0.45 10.93
CA PRO A 85 22.01 -0.20 10.02
C PRO A 85 20.70 -0.56 10.74
N TYR A 86 19.58 -0.19 10.14
CA TYR A 86 18.28 -0.54 10.70
C TYR A 86 18.02 -2.03 10.50
N VAL A 87 17.77 -2.73 11.58
CA VAL A 87 17.34 -4.13 11.58
C VAL A 87 15.87 -4.15 11.96
N PRO A 88 14.97 -4.59 11.06
CA PRO A 88 13.56 -4.72 11.40
C PRO A 88 13.39 -5.63 12.62
N SER A 89 12.73 -5.15 13.65
CA SER A 89 12.35 -6.02 14.77
C SER A 89 11.31 -7.02 14.27
N ALA A 90 11.42 -8.28 14.70
CA ALA A 90 10.41 -9.31 14.44
C ALA A 90 9.18 -9.07 15.33
N GLU A 91 8.69 -7.85 15.42
CA GLU A 91 7.44 -7.57 16.10
C GLU A 91 6.31 -8.26 15.34
N MET A 92 5.66 -9.20 16.01
CA MET A 92 4.40 -9.75 15.55
C MET A 92 3.40 -8.59 15.58
N PHE A 93 3.12 -8.04 14.40
CA PHE A 93 2.03 -7.08 14.28
C PHE A 93 0.74 -7.81 14.66
N GLU A 94 -0.03 -7.23 15.58
CA GLU A 94 -1.39 -7.64 15.85
C GLU A 94 -2.25 -7.36 14.60
N THR A 95 -2.13 -8.20 13.60
CA THR A 95 -3.07 -8.22 12.48
C THR A 95 -4.28 -9.03 12.92
N GLU A 96 -5.47 -8.55 12.59
CA GLU A 96 -6.68 -9.35 12.73
C GLU A 96 -6.51 -10.67 11.98
N ASP A 97 -6.56 -11.80 12.68
CA ASP A 97 -6.27 -13.13 12.11
C ASP A 97 -7.52 -13.76 11.49
N LEU A 98 -7.33 -14.48 10.37
CA LEU A 98 -8.42 -15.22 9.71
C LEU A 98 -8.97 -16.32 10.61
N SER A 99 -8.23 -16.83 11.59
CA SER A 99 -8.68 -17.78 12.59
C SER A 99 -9.83 -17.27 13.47
N ASP A 100 -9.98 -15.94 13.62
CA ASP A 100 -11.08 -15.31 14.34
C ASP A 100 -12.43 -15.47 13.64
N VAL A 101 -12.43 -15.77 12.34
CA VAL A 101 -13.64 -15.98 11.56
C VAL A 101 -14.26 -17.33 11.91
N LYS A 102 -15.34 -17.31 12.66
CA LYS A 102 -16.07 -18.52 13.03
C LYS A 102 -16.99 -18.98 11.90
N GLY A 103 -16.98 -20.27 11.60
CA GLY A 103 -17.75 -20.84 10.51
C GLY A 103 -17.17 -20.49 9.13
N GLN A 104 -18.02 -20.43 8.11
CA GLN A 104 -17.68 -20.05 6.73
C GLN A 104 -16.50 -20.84 6.12
N ALA A 105 -16.44 -22.15 6.35
CA ALA A 105 -15.32 -23.00 5.96
C ALA A 105 -14.98 -22.89 4.47
N LEU A 106 -15.99 -22.82 3.59
CA LEU A 106 -15.78 -22.67 2.15
C LEU A 106 -15.13 -21.32 1.81
N ALA A 107 -15.60 -20.22 2.43
CA ALA A 107 -15.03 -18.90 2.19
C ALA A 107 -13.58 -18.82 2.69
N ARG A 108 -13.29 -19.38 3.86
CA ARG A 108 -11.92 -19.45 4.41
C ARG A 108 -11.01 -20.22 3.48
N HIS A 109 -11.38 -21.42 3.06
CA HIS A 109 -10.58 -22.24 2.16
C HIS A 109 -10.32 -21.55 0.82
N ALA A 110 -11.35 -20.93 0.23
CA ALA A 110 -11.18 -20.20 -1.02
C ALA A 110 -10.26 -18.98 -0.86
N LEU A 111 -10.27 -18.31 0.30
CA LEU A 111 -9.34 -17.21 0.58
C LEU A 111 -7.91 -17.70 0.81
N GLU A 112 -7.71 -18.87 1.41
CA GLU A 112 -6.40 -19.52 1.52
C GLU A 112 -5.82 -19.82 0.13
N VAL A 113 -6.64 -20.34 -0.78
CA VAL A 113 -6.24 -20.58 -2.19
C VAL A 113 -5.91 -19.25 -2.89
N ALA A 114 -6.77 -18.24 -2.71
CA ALA A 114 -6.57 -16.92 -3.29
C ALA A 114 -5.29 -16.25 -2.78
N ALA A 115 -5.03 -16.33 -1.48
CA ALA A 115 -3.83 -15.77 -0.87
C ALA A 115 -2.54 -16.48 -1.33
N ALA A 116 -2.59 -17.82 -1.48
CA ALA A 116 -1.46 -18.59 -1.95
C ALA A 116 -1.06 -18.28 -3.40
N GLY A 117 -2.04 -17.96 -4.26
CA GLY A 117 -1.83 -17.59 -5.66
C GLY A 117 -1.85 -16.10 -5.95
N PHE A 118 -2.04 -15.25 -4.93
CA PHE A 118 -2.24 -13.79 -5.07
C PHE A 118 -3.38 -13.45 -6.05
N HIS A 119 -4.47 -14.23 -6.00
CA HIS A 119 -5.61 -14.14 -6.91
C HIS A 119 -6.59 -13.05 -6.51
N ASN A 120 -7.16 -12.37 -7.50
CA ASN A 120 -8.22 -11.39 -7.28
C ASN A 120 -9.54 -12.07 -6.90
N VAL A 121 -10.24 -11.51 -5.90
CA VAL A 121 -11.43 -12.16 -5.30
C VAL A 121 -12.63 -11.22 -5.31
N LEU A 122 -13.81 -11.76 -5.66
CA LEU A 122 -15.10 -11.12 -5.50
C LEU A 122 -15.93 -11.84 -4.43
N LEU A 123 -16.27 -11.11 -3.37
CA LEU A 123 -17.12 -11.59 -2.27
C LEU A 123 -18.58 -11.14 -2.50
N ILE A 124 -19.48 -12.10 -2.75
CA ILE A 124 -20.91 -11.81 -2.98
C ILE A 124 -21.73 -12.41 -1.83
N GLY A 125 -22.53 -11.60 -1.17
CA GLY A 125 -23.39 -12.08 -0.09
C GLY A 125 -24.31 -10.99 0.46
N PRO A 126 -25.34 -11.36 1.22
CA PRO A 126 -26.25 -10.41 1.86
C PRO A 126 -25.52 -9.41 2.76
N PRO A 127 -26.10 -8.25 3.07
CA PRO A 127 -25.55 -7.34 4.07
C PRO A 127 -25.41 -8.02 5.43
N GLY A 128 -24.38 -7.65 6.20
CA GLY A 128 -24.13 -8.22 7.54
C GLY A 128 -23.46 -9.61 7.58
N THR A 129 -23.11 -10.20 6.43
CA THR A 129 -22.46 -11.53 6.36
C THR A 129 -20.97 -11.52 6.67
N GLY A 130 -20.37 -10.36 6.98
CA GLY A 130 -18.97 -10.25 7.39
C GLY A 130 -17.97 -10.16 6.25
N LYS A 131 -18.38 -9.82 5.01
CA LYS A 131 -17.50 -9.67 3.85
C LYS A 131 -16.31 -8.75 4.12
N SER A 132 -16.57 -7.55 4.63
CA SER A 132 -15.53 -6.55 4.94
C SER A 132 -14.64 -7.00 6.12
N MET A 133 -15.21 -7.73 7.10
CA MET A 133 -14.47 -8.32 8.21
C MET A 133 -13.48 -9.39 7.72
N ILE A 134 -13.92 -10.25 6.82
CA ILE A 134 -13.08 -11.29 6.21
C ILE A 134 -11.98 -10.66 5.36
N ALA A 135 -12.33 -9.67 4.54
CA ALA A 135 -11.36 -8.99 3.67
C ALA A 135 -10.20 -8.37 4.46
N LYS A 136 -10.48 -7.73 5.61
CA LYS A 136 -9.44 -7.15 6.48
C LYS A 136 -8.44 -8.17 7.04
N ARG A 137 -8.81 -9.46 7.07
CA ARG A 137 -7.99 -10.54 7.62
C ARG A 137 -7.13 -11.24 6.56
N ILE A 138 -7.31 -10.92 5.27
CA ILE A 138 -6.52 -11.51 4.19
C ILE A 138 -5.01 -11.26 4.37
N PRO A 139 -4.54 -10.08 4.80
CA PRO A 139 -3.10 -9.88 5.03
C PRO A 139 -2.47 -10.89 6.00
N SER A 140 -3.23 -11.44 6.96
CA SER A 140 -2.71 -12.42 7.94
C SER A 140 -2.37 -13.79 7.33
N ILE A 141 -2.93 -14.10 6.16
CA ILE A 141 -2.71 -15.37 5.46
C ILE A 141 -1.88 -15.23 4.18
N LEU A 142 -1.53 -14.00 3.80
CA LEU A 142 -0.60 -13.77 2.69
C LEU A 142 0.82 -14.18 3.10
N PRO A 143 1.64 -14.70 2.16
CA PRO A 143 3.05 -14.92 2.41
C PRO A 143 3.74 -13.64 2.88
N PRO A 144 4.71 -13.70 3.81
CA PRO A 144 5.47 -12.53 4.23
C PRO A 144 6.16 -11.88 3.02
N MET A 145 6.32 -10.55 3.07
CA MET A 145 7.06 -9.84 2.03
C MET A 145 8.54 -10.24 2.06
N THR A 146 9.14 -10.38 0.89
CA THR A 146 10.59 -10.42 0.76
C THR A 146 11.19 -9.07 1.12
N PHE A 147 12.51 -9.02 1.33
CA PHE A 147 13.19 -7.76 1.61
C PHE A 147 13.02 -6.76 0.45
N ASP A 148 13.12 -7.22 -0.80
CA ASP A 148 12.98 -6.39 -1.99
C ASP A 148 11.54 -5.83 -2.10
N GLU A 149 10.52 -6.65 -1.88
CA GLU A 149 9.11 -6.20 -1.83
C GLU A 149 8.90 -5.15 -0.72
N SER A 150 9.51 -5.35 0.46
CA SER A 150 9.44 -4.40 1.57
C SER A 150 10.07 -3.06 1.21
N ILE A 151 11.22 -3.06 0.56
CA ILE A 151 11.92 -1.86 0.10
C ILE A 151 11.08 -1.10 -0.94
N GLU A 152 10.54 -1.82 -1.93
CA GLU A 152 9.74 -1.22 -3.00
C GLU A 152 8.45 -0.59 -2.45
N THR A 153 7.74 -1.32 -1.58
CA THR A 153 6.55 -0.82 -0.89
C THR A 153 6.88 0.39 -0.01
N THR A 154 7.99 0.33 0.74
CA THR A 154 8.46 1.43 1.58
C THR A 154 8.74 2.68 0.74
N GLY A 155 9.36 2.53 -0.44
CA GLY A 155 9.61 3.64 -1.36
C GLY A 155 8.34 4.40 -1.76
N ILE A 156 7.26 3.66 -2.08
CA ILE A 156 5.96 4.25 -2.43
C ILE A 156 5.36 5.00 -1.22
N HIS A 157 5.37 4.37 -0.04
CA HIS A 157 4.85 4.97 1.18
C HIS A 157 5.67 6.19 1.64
N SER A 158 6.98 6.18 1.43
CA SER A 158 7.86 7.32 1.69
C SER A 158 7.52 8.52 0.81
N ILE A 159 7.37 8.32 -0.51
CA ILE A 159 6.97 9.37 -1.47
C ILE A 159 5.59 9.94 -1.12
N ALA A 160 4.68 9.11 -0.62
CA ALA A 160 3.36 9.53 -0.16
C ALA A 160 3.39 10.29 1.18
N GLY A 161 4.51 10.24 1.93
CA GLY A 161 4.64 10.80 3.26
C GLY A 161 3.87 10.01 4.33
N MET A 162 3.71 8.70 4.12
CA MET A 162 2.92 7.81 4.98
C MET A 162 3.78 6.88 5.85
N LEU A 163 5.10 7.00 5.80
CA LEU A 163 5.96 6.21 6.68
C LEU A 163 5.91 6.71 8.11
N ASP A 164 5.88 5.75 9.04
CA ASP A 164 6.10 6.00 10.46
C ASP A 164 7.61 6.24 10.69
N ARG A 165 7.95 7.32 11.40
CA ARG A 165 9.35 7.68 11.72
C ARG A 165 10.04 6.63 12.61
N GLU A 166 9.27 5.94 13.44
CA GLU A 166 9.81 4.86 14.30
C GLU A 166 9.89 3.52 13.57
N LYS A 167 9.07 3.33 12.53
CA LYS A 167 9.02 2.14 11.68
C LYS A 167 9.33 2.52 10.23
N PRO A 168 10.60 2.75 9.89
CA PRO A 168 10.99 3.32 8.60
C PRO A 168 10.90 2.33 7.43
N ILE A 169 10.49 1.12 7.67
CA ILE A 169 10.28 0.08 6.65
C ILE A 169 8.90 -0.56 6.81
N VAL A 170 8.23 -0.76 5.68
CA VAL A 170 6.96 -1.49 5.62
C VAL A 170 7.27 -2.98 5.53
N THR A 171 7.01 -3.73 6.61
CA THR A 171 7.27 -5.18 6.70
C THR A 171 6.02 -6.03 6.60
N VAL A 172 4.85 -5.41 6.70
CA VAL A 172 3.53 -6.07 6.58
C VAL A 172 2.88 -5.66 5.26
N ARG A 173 2.28 -6.62 4.58
CA ARG A 173 1.55 -6.36 3.32
C ARG A 173 0.45 -5.32 3.54
N PRO A 174 0.43 -4.22 2.77
CA PRO A 174 -0.56 -3.16 2.93
C PRO A 174 -1.98 -3.67 2.73
N PHE A 175 -2.93 -3.15 3.51
CA PHE A 175 -4.36 -3.29 3.29
C PHE A 175 -4.97 -1.91 3.08
N ARG A 176 -5.40 -1.63 1.86
CA ARG A 176 -6.01 -0.35 1.50
C ARG A 176 -7.49 -0.54 1.22
N SER A 177 -8.33 0.05 2.08
CA SER A 177 -9.79 0.00 1.91
C SER A 177 -10.29 1.31 1.31
N VAL A 178 -10.91 1.21 0.16
CA VAL A 178 -11.37 2.38 -0.61
C VAL A 178 -12.89 2.45 -0.59
N SER A 179 -13.43 3.61 -0.24
CA SER A 179 -14.86 3.91 -0.31
C SER A 179 -15.30 4.12 -1.76
N HIS A 180 -16.53 3.73 -2.10
CA HIS A 180 -17.16 3.99 -3.40
C HIS A 180 -17.25 5.50 -3.76
N THR A 181 -17.10 6.41 -2.77
CA THR A 181 -17.05 7.85 -2.98
C THR A 181 -15.70 8.36 -3.46
N ALA A 182 -14.68 7.49 -3.51
CA ALA A 182 -13.35 7.87 -3.96
C ALA A 182 -13.34 8.25 -5.44
N SER A 183 -12.61 9.30 -5.78
CA SER A 183 -12.42 9.72 -7.16
C SER A 183 -11.37 8.86 -7.88
N ALA A 184 -11.40 8.85 -9.22
CA ALA A 184 -10.38 8.20 -10.03
C ALA A 184 -8.96 8.70 -9.70
N VAL A 185 -8.80 10.01 -9.39
CA VAL A 185 -7.52 10.58 -8.95
C VAL A 185 -7.09 10.04 -7.60
N GLY A 186 -8.01 9.81 -6.67
CA GLY A 186 -7.71 9.17 -5.39
C GLY A 186 -7.20 7.74 -5.55
N LEU A 187 -7.75 7.00 -6.51
CA LEU A 187 -7.33 5.62 -6.81
C LEU A 187 -5.97 5.57 -7.51
N ILE A 188 -5.81 6.30 -8.62
CA ILE A 188 -4.60 6.24 -9.46
C ILE A 188 -3.47 7.08 -8.89
N GLY A 189 -3.82 8.20 -8.26
CA GLY A 189 -2.89 9.25 -7.89
C GLY A 189 -2.94 10.43 -8.86
N GLY A 190 -2.16 11.45 -8.59
CA GLY A 190 -2.14 12.68 -9.38
C GLY A 190 -1.64 13.88 -8.59
N GLY A 191 -2.12 15.06 -8.99
CA GLY A 191 -1.69 16.34 -8.43
C GLY A 191 -0.77 17.11 -9.38
N SER A 192 -0.37 18.32 -9.00
CA SER A 192 0.65 19.12 -9.72
C SER A 192 2.01 18.44 -9.65
N ILE A 193 2.35 17.91 -8.48
CA ILE A 193 3.44 16.97 -8.27
C ILE A 193 2.79 15.59 -8.21
N PRO A 194 3.10 14.68 -9.17
CA PRO A 194 2.48 13.36 -9.20
C PRO A 194 2.74 12.59 -7.90
N ARG A 195 1.66 12.22 -7.20
CA ARG A 195 1.72 11.39 -5.98
C ARG A 195 1.01 10.06 -6.23
N PRO A 196 1.47 8.97 -5.60
CA PRO A 196 0.80 7.67 -5.71
C PRO A 196 -0.60 7.72 -5.11
N GLY A 197 -1.54 6.99 -5.73
CA GLY A 197 -2.91 6.79 -5.25
C GLY A 197 -3.06 5.49 -4.45
N GLU A 198 -4.30 5.17 -4.05
CA GLU A 198 -4.61 4.01 -3.21
C GLU A 198 -4.17 2.69 -3.84
N ILE A 199 -4.21 2.57 -5.18
CA ILE A 199 -3.76 1.37 -5.88
C ILE A 199 -2.25 1.17 -5.67
N SER A 200 -1.43 2.21 -5.90
CA SER A 200 0.01 2.11 -5.67
C SER A 200 0.36 1.94 -4.18
N LEU A 201 -0.42 2.55 -3.27
CA LEU A 201 -0.26 2.37 -1.83
C LEU A 201 -0.62 0.95 -1.35
N ALA A 202 -1.37 0.19 -2.15
CA ALA A 202 -1.68 -1.21 -1.91
C ALA A 202 -0.64 -2.18 -2.50
N HIS A 203 0.42 -1.66 -3.14
CA HIS A 203 1.46 -2.48 -3.78
C HIS A 203 2.00 -3.56 -2.85
N ASN A 204 2.18 -4.78 -3.38
CA ASN A 204 2.53 -6.00 -2.63
C ASN A 204 1.54 -6.37 -1.52
N GLY A 205 0.30 -5.88 -1.60
CA GLY A 205 -0.73 -6.09 -0.59
C GLY A 205 -2.12 -6.19 -1.18
N VAL A 206 -3.11 -5.76 -0.42
CA VAL A 206 -4.53 -5.91 -0.72
C VAL A 206 -5.19 -4.55 -0.99
N LEU A 207 -5.82 -4.42 -2.15
CA LEU A 207 -6.77 -3.34 -2.44
C LEU A 207 -8.19 -3.84 -2.22
N PHE A 208 -8.88 -3.31 -1.22
CA PHE A 208 -10.25 -3.69 -0.90
C PHE A 208 -11.25 -2.65 -1.39
N LEU A 209 -12.20 -3.08 -2.23
CA LEU A 209 -13.30 -2.26 -2.73
C LEU A 209 -14.62 -2.80 -2.17
N ASP A 210 -15.20 -2.11 -1.21
CA ASP A 210 -16.53 -2.45 -0.69
C ASP A 210 -17.62 -1.83 -1.55
N GLU A 211 -18.78 -2.51 -1.63
CA GLU A 211 -19.93 -2.06 -2.42
C GLU A 211 -19.57 -1.78 -3.90
N LEU A 212 -18.84 -2.69 -4.53
CA LEU A 212 -18.29 -2.54 -5.89
C LEU A 212 -19.27 -1.92 -6.93
N PRO A 213 -20.58 -2.27 -7.00
CA PRO A 213 -21.51 -1.67 -7.95
C PRO A 213 -21.89 -0.22 -7.65
N GLU A 214 -21.50 0.34 -6.50
CA GLU A 214 -21.78 1.74 -6.15
C GLU A 214 -20.66 2.69 -6.59
N PHE A 215 -19.51 2.16 -7.00
CA PHE A 215 -18.46 2.97 -7.62
C PHE A 215 -18.90 3.54 -8.96
N ASP A 216 -18.46 4.77 -9.25
CA ASP A 216 -18.62 5.32 -10.59
C ASP A 216 -17.91 4.45 -11.65
N ARG A 217 -18.57 4.23 -12.78
CA ARG A 217 -18.07 3.37 -13.83
C ARG A 217 -16.69 3.81 -14.35
N ARG A 218 -16.47 5.13 -14.48
CA ARG A 218 -15.18 5.67 -14.92
C ARG A 218 -14.07 5.35 -13.94
N THR A 219 -14.38 5.41 -12.65
CA THR A 219 -13.46 5.07 -11.57
C THR A 219 -13.09 3.58 -11.63
N LEU A 220 -14.05 2.67 -11.85
CA LEU A 220 -13.76 1.25 -12.01
C LEU A 220 -12.92 0.93 -13.26
N GLU A 221 -13.17 1.62 -14.38
CA GLU A 221 -12.37 1.42 -15.59
C GLU A 221 -10.90 1.77 -15.41
N THR A 222 -10.56 2.64 -14.45
CA THR A 222 -9.16 2.98 -14.16
C THR A 222 -8.38 1.82 -13.53
N LEU A 223 -9.05 0.82 -12.95
CA LEU A 223 -8.42 -0.38 -12.40
C LEU A 223 -7.89 -1.32 -13.49
N ARG A 224 -8.39 -1.20 -14.72
CA ARG A 224 -8.08 -2.14 -15.79
C ARG A 224 -6.57 -2.21 -16.06
N GLN A 225 -5.94 -1.09 -16.35
CA GLN A 225 -4.51 -1.06 -16.65
C GLN A 225 -3.65 -1.52 -15.48
N PRO A 226 -3.85 -1.03 -14.24
CA PRO A 226 -3.13 -1.54 -13.07
C PRO A 226 -3.19 -3.05 -12.89
N LEU A 227 -4.38 -3.63 -13.06
CA LEU A 227 -4.57 -5.08 -12.90
C LEU A 227 -4.00 -5.90 -14.07
N GLU A 228 -3.77 -5.31 -15.24
CA GLU A 228 -3.15 -5.95 -16.40
C GLU A 228 -1.63 -5.84 -16.36
N ASP A 229 -1.13 -4.63 -16.14
CA ASP A 229 0.29 -4.29 -16.34
C ASP A 229 1.10 -4.28 -15.03
N GLY A 230 0.45 -4.27 -13.86
CA GLY A 230 1.11 -4.12 -12.55
C GLY A 230 1.79 -2.75 -12.36
N VAL A 231 1.45 -1.76 -13.20
CA VAL A 231 2.06 -0.43 -13.17
C VAL A 231 1.02 0.65 -13.45
N ILE A 232 1.10 1.76 -12.73
CA ILE A 232 0.34 2.98 -12.99
C ILE A 232 1.28 4.07 -13.50
N THR A 233 0.93 4.66 -14.63
CA THR A 233 1.68 5.79 -15.19
C THR A 233 0.84 7.07 -15.10
N ILE A 234 1.35 8.06 -14.37
CA ILE A 234 0.76 9.38 -14.22
C ILE A 234 1.51 10.37 -15.11
N SER A 235 0.88 10.78 -16.21
CA SER A 235 1.44 11.74 -17.15
C SER A 235 0.94 13.17 -16.85
N ARG A 236 1.86 14.13 -16.82
CA ARG A 236 1.59 15.56 -16.61
C ARG A 236 2.47 16.38 -17.56
N ALA A 237 2.19 17.67 -17.69
CA ALA A 237 2.97 18.58 -18.54
C ALA A 237 4.47 18.63 -18.18
N GLN A 238 4.80 18.37 -16.92
CA GLN A 238 6.18 18.40 -16.38
C GLN A 238 6.89 17.05 -16.47
N GLY A 239 6.22 15.97 -16.91
CA GLY A 239 6.81 14.64 -17.01
C GLY A 239 5.82 13.53 -16.74
N SER A 240 6.32 12.30 -16.84
CA SER A 240 5.56 11.07 -16.55
C SER A 240 6.27 10.31 -15.43
N VAL A 241 5.51 9.87 -14.45
CA VAL A 241 5.99 9.04 -13.34
C VAL A 241 5.22 7.74 -13.32
N SER A 242 5.93 6.63 -13.20
CA SER A 242 5.33 5.29 -13.08
C SER A 242 5.53 4.75 -11.67
N TYR A 243 4.45 4.20 -11.11
CA TYR A 243 4.44 3.52 -9.82
C TYR A 243 4.08 2.05 -10.01
N PRO A 244 4.80 1.12 -9.39
CA PRO A 244 4.39 -0.27 -9.38
C PRO A 244 3.09 -0.43 -8.59
N CYS A 245 2.27 -1.41 -8.96
CA CYS A 245 0.99 -1.71 -8.34
C CYS A 245 0.62 -3.19 -8.49
N ASP A 246 1.55 -4.07 -8.12
CA ASP A 246 1.23 -5.49 -7.97
C ASP A 246 0.33 -5.65 -6.75
N ILE A 247 -0.96 -5.91 -6.96
CA ILE A 247 -1.98 -5.90 -5.93
C ILE A 247 -2.87 -7.13 -6.01
N MET A 248 -3.32 -7.62 -4.87
CA MET A 248 -4.45 -8.52 -4.76
C MET A 248 -5.73 -7.69 -4.65
N LEU A 249 -6.57 -7.68 -5.70
CA LEU A 249 -7.87 -7.02 -5.65
C LEU A 249 -8.86 -7.89 -4.87
N VAL A 250 -9.43 -7.35 -3.83
CA VAL A 250 -10.56 -7.96 -3.10
C VAL A 250 -11.75 -7.01 -3.22
N ALA A 251 -12.79 -7.46 -3.88
CA ALA A 251 -14.01 -6.68 -4.04
C ALA A 251 -15.16 -7.32 -3.27
N ALA A 252 -16.06 -6.52 -2.72
CA ALA A 252 -17.27 -7.00 -2.07
C ALA A 252 -18.51 -6.36 -2.67
N MET A 253 -19.58 -7.13 -2.77
CA MET A 253 -20.86 -6.63 -3.25
C MET A 253 -22.04 -7.41 -2.67
N ASN A 254 -23.21 -6.81 -2.74
CA ASN A 254 -24.46 -7.52 -2.50
C ASN A 254 -24.93 -8.23 -3.77
N PRO A 255 -25.75 -9.29 -3.69
CA PRO A 255 -26.22 -10.02 -4.88
C PRO A 255 -27.27 -9.24 -5.69
N CYS A 256 -27.87 -8.21 -5.12
CA CYS A 256 -28.86 -7.33 -5.74
C CYS A 256 -29.01 -6.04 -4.90
N PRO A 257 -29.75 -5.02 -5.37
CA PRO A 257 -29.95 -3.77 -4.60
C PRO A 257 -30.52 -3.96 -3.20
N CYS A 258 -31.47 -4.91 -2.99
CA CYS A 258 -32.03 -5.20 -1.66
C CYS A 258 -31.16 -6.18 -0.84
N GLY A 259 -30.11 -6.77 -1.44
CA GLY A 259 -29.19 -7.70 -0.80
C GLY A 259 -29.68 -9.14 -0.61
N ASN A 260 -30.94 -9.44 -0.94
CA ASN A 260 -31.55 -10.73 -0.58
C ASN A 260 -31.74 -11.71 -1.75
N PHE A 261 -31.21 -11.41 -2.94
CA PHE A 261 -31.32 -12.36 -4.05
C PHE A 261 -30.48 -13.62 -3.74
N GLY A 262 -31.15 -14.79 -3.82
CA GLY A 262 -30.54 -16.07 -3.47
C GLY A 262 -30.38 -16.34 -1.97
N ASN A 263 -30.83 -15.44 -1.09
CA ASN A 263 -30.76 -15.64 0.35
C ASN A 263 -31.91 -16.53 0.82
N PRO A 264 -31.65 -17.73 1.40
CA PRO A 264 -32.71 -18.62 1.87
C PRO A 264 -33.51 -18.06 3.07
N LYS A 265 -32.92 -17.12 3.81
CA LYS A 265 -33.54 -16.50 4.99
C LYS A 265 -34.23 -15.17 4.71
N GLY A 266 -34.05 -14.61 3.52
CA GLY A 266 -34.54 -13.28 3.13
C GLY A 266 -35.36 -13.32 1.85
N LYS A 267 -36.43 -12.50 1.77
CA LYS A 267 -37.22 -12.38 0.54
C LYS A 267 -36.67 -11.25 -0.33
N CYS A 268 -36.21 -11.59 -1.52
CA CYS A 268 -35.81 -10.59 -2.52
C CYS A 268 -37.05 -9.87 -3.07
N THR A 269 -36.98 -8.53 -3.10
CA THR A 269 -38.06 -7.67 -3.64
C THR A 269 -37.68 -7.05 -5.01
N CYS A 270 -36.48 -7.35 -5.51
CA CYS A 270 -35.98 -6.78 -6.77
C CYS A 270 -36.59 -7.50 -7.99
N SER A 271 -36.99 -6.73 -9.00
CA SER A 271 -37.32 -7.30 -10.30
C SER A 271 -36.06 -7.78 -11.03
N GLN A 272 -36.24 -8.67 -12.01
CA GLN A 272 -35.13 -9.16 -12.84
C GLN A 272 -34.33 -8.01 -13.49
N ASN A 273 -35.04 -7.00 -14.00
CA ASN A 273 -34.39 -5.82 -14.60
C ASN A 273 -33.56 -5.01 -13.59
N MET A 274 -34.04 -4.88 -12.34
CA MET A 274 -33.26 -4.20 -11.29
C MET A 274 -31.97 -4.96 -10.98
N ILE A 275 -32.02 -6.29 -10.93
CA ILE A 275 -30.85 -7.13 -10.69
C ILE A 275 -29.84 -7.00 -11.83
N GLN A 276 -30.33 -7.09 -13.09
CA GLN A 276 -29.47 -6.97 -14.28
C GLN A 276 -28.82 -5.59 -14.37
N ASN A 277 -29.56 -4.52 -14.11
CA ASN A 277 -29.02 -3.16 -14.10
C ASN A 277 -27.98 -2.97 -12.99
N TYR A 278 -28.20 -3.56 -11.83
CA TYR A 278 -27.24 -3.50 -10.71
C TYR A 278 -25.94 -4.22 -11.04
N LEU A 279 -26.01 -5.44 -11.54
CA LEU A 279 -24.83 -6.19 -11.96
C LEU A 279 -24.14 -5.57 -13.18
N GLY A 280 -24.90 -4.98 -14.09
CA GLY A 280 -24.39 -4.29 -15.29
C GLY A 280 -23.62 -3.00 -15.02
N LYS A 281 -23.63 -2.48 -13.78
CA LYS A 281 -22.77 -1.35 -13.39
C LYS A 281 -21.28 -1.72 -13.44
N ILE A 282 -20.95 -2.99 -13.18
CA ILE A 282 -19.58 -3.50 -13.24
C ILE A 282 -19.27 -3.90 -14.68
N SER A 283 -18.23 -3.33 -15.25
CA SER A 283 -17.84 -3.67 -16.61
C SER A 283 -17.24 -5.07 -16.72
N ARG A 284 -17.45 -5.73 -17.86
CA ARG A 284 -16.87 -7.05 -18.14
C ARG A 284 -15.34 -7.07 -17.99
N PRO A 285 -14.57 -6.10 -18.52
CA PRO A 285 -13.12 -6.11 -18.37
C PRO A 285 -12.64 -6.14 -16.92
N VAL A 286 -13.37 -5.53 -15.98
CA VAL A 286 -13.04 -5.61 -14.55
C VAL A 286 -13.39 -6.99 -13.99
N LEU A 287 -14.55 -7.56 -14.37
CA LEU A 287 -14.93 -8.92 -13.94
C LEU A 287 -13.99 -9.99 -14.49
N ASP A 288 -13.48 -9.84 -15.71
CA ASP A 288 -12.55 -10.77 -16.36
C ASP A 288 -11.17 -10.81 -15.65
N ARG A 289 -10.88 -9.85 -14.78
CA ARG A 289 -9.66 -9.81 -13.93
C ARG A 289 -9.86 -10.39 -12.53
N ILE A 290 -11.07 -10.84 -12.23
CA ILE A 290 -11.39 -11.49 -10.95
C ILE A 290 -11.28 -13.00 -11.15
N ASP A 291 -10.30 -13.61 -10.50
CA ASP A 291 -9.99 -15.03 -10.66
C ASP A 291 -10.98 -15.91 -9.90
N LEU A 292 -11.42 -15.45 -8.73
CA LEU A 292 -12.29 -16.21 -7.84
C LEU A 292 -13.51 -15.41 -7.42
N SER A 293 -14.69 -16.00 -7.57
CA SER A 293 -15.96 -15.42 -7.09
C SER A 293 -16.58 -16.31 -6.03
N LEU A 294 -16.71 -15.77 -4.82
CA LEU A 294 -17.33 -16.42 -3.68
C LEU A 294 -18.76 -15.94 -3.54
N ILE A 295 -19.73 -16.79 -3.94
CA ILE A 295 -21.15 -16.50 -3.91
C ILE A 295 -21.76 -17.14 -2.66
N HIS A 296 -22.69 -16.44 -2.01
CA HIS A 296 -23.38 -16.89 -0.79
C HIS A 296 -22.49 -17.05 0.44
N ILE A 297 -21.69 -16.03 0.76
CA ILE A 297 -21.12 -15.92 2.11
C ILE A 297 -22.31 -15.84 3.10
N SER A 298 -22.57 -16.94 3.80
CA SER A 298 -23.65 -17.03 4.77
C SER A 298 -23.22 -16.43 6.11
N GLU A 299 -24.17 -15.95 6.90
CA GLU A 299 -23.87 -15.49 8.27
C GLU A 299 -23.13 -16.57 9.07
N PRO A 300 -22.07 -16.20 9.83
CA PRO A 300 -21.52 -17.09 10.84
C PRO A 300 -22.65 -17.47 11.78
N THR A 301 -22.81 -18.76 12.05
CA THR A 301 -23.76 -19.25 13.08
C THR A 301 -23.40 -18.56 14.39
N ARG A 302 -24.14 -17.51 14.76
CA ARG A 302 -24.14 -17.01 16.13
C ARG A 302 -24.55 -18.19 16.98
N HIS A 303 -23.65 -18.79 17.75
CA HIS A 303 -24.03 -19.61 18.87
C HIS A 303 -24.84 -18.71 19.79
N LEU A 304 -26.14 -18.91 19.77
CA LEU A 304 -27.02 -18.43 20.83
C LEU A 304 -26.42 -18.97 22.13
N ARG A 305 -25.80 -18.12 22.92
CA ARG A 305 -25.58 -18.40 24.33
C ARG A 305 -26.97 -18.37 24.95
N ILE A 306 -27.48 -19.57 25.28
CA ILE A 306 -28.56 -19.75 26.26
C ILE A 306 -28.00 -19.39 27.62
#